data_d8f3b9a05d9dc2134d490c71fbf69f69
#
_entry.id   d8f3b9a05d9dc2134d490c71fbf69f69
#
_cell.length_a   1.000
_cell.length_b   1.000
_cell.length_c   1.000
_cell.angle_alpha   90.00
_cell.angle_beta   90.00
_cell.angle_gamma   90.00
#
_symmetry.space_group_name_H-M   'P 1'
#
loop_
_entity.id
_entity.type
_entity.pdbx_description
1 polymer ?
#
loop_
_entity_poly.entity_id
_entity_poly.type
_entity_poly.pdbx_seq_one_letter_code
_entity_poly.pdbx_strand_id
1 'polypeptide(L)'
;LPSIGSVSRLIISSRVRQSNDSWKIKVNGGIISKVEATSRNPGTEVSVRDIFFSTPARLKFLKSPQTETRHINEAVLRHAMANPSIAFNLLVDGRSVIKLEPESEIKLGYLNRFCKIVGKDFRENALTLDSVRENIRLFGYSGLPTYNRSTTKHQYLFVNGRPVTDKLLTGAVRGAYRDVIPSARHVVCCLFLEIPHEFVDVNVHPAKAEVRFRDPGIVRGLIVGALKHALSDAGHKSSSSIGHGMLGAAKADGLKAYQILSSSSPGSTE
;
A
#
# COMPACT_ATOMS: atom_id res chain seq x y z
N LEU A 1 -18.84 15.75 1.41
CA LEU A 1 -20.08 15.49 2.16
C LEU A 1 -21.34 16.10 1.47
N PRO A 2 -21.34 17.34 0.92
CA PRO A 2 -22.55 17.90 0.27
C PRO A 2 -23.09 17.00 -0.85
N SER A 3 -22.22 16.49 -1.72
CA SER A 3 -22.61 15.57 -2.82
C SER A 3 -23.20 14.23 -2.33
N ILE A 4 -22.84 13.78 -1.13
CA ILE A 4 -23.44 12.60 -0.52
C ILE A 4 -24.80 12.96 0.06
N GLY A 5 -24.89 14.08 0.77
CA GLY A 5 -26.14 14.56 1.37
C GLY A 5 -27.25 14.85 0.35
N SER A 6 -26.89 15.29 -0.87
CA SER A 6 -27.88 15.56 -1.93
C SER A 6 -28.58 14.30 -2.45
N VAL A 7 -28.00 13.11 -2.26
CA VAL A 7 -28.53 11.84 -2.79
C VAL A 7 -28.83 10.81 -1.70
N SER A 8 -28.75 11.19 -0.43
CA SER A 8 -28.90 10.27 0.70
C SER A 8 -29.60 10.94 1.89
N ARG A 9 -29.84 10.17 2.94
CA ARG A 9 -30.17 10.65 4.28
C ARG A 9 -28.88 10.70 5.09
N LEU A 10 -28.29 11.89 5.17
CA LEU A 10 -27.03 12.13 5.87
C LEU A 10 -27.28 12.74 7.24
N ILE A 11 -26.65 12.20 8.27
CA ILE A 11 -26.62 12.79 9.62
C ILE A 11 -25.16 12.94 10.02
N ILE A 12 -24.77 14.11 10.47
CA ILE A 12 -23.47 14.38 11.07
C ILE A 12 -23.70 14.82 12.50
N SER A 13 -23.04 14.15 13.44
CA SER A 13 -23.01 14.52 14.84
C SER A 13 -21.58 14.68 15.29
N SER A 14 -21.25 15.77 15.97
CA SER A 14 -19.88 16.08 16.36
C SER A 14 -19.81 16.71 17.77
N ARG A 15 -18.77 16.33 18.51
CA ARG A 15 -18.38 16.96 19.77
C ARG A 15 -16.86 17.17 19.79
N VAL A 16 -16.42 18.36 20.07
CA VAL A 16 -15.01 18.69 20.31
C VAL A 16 -14.55 18.12 21.65
N ARG A 17 -13.32 17.62 21.75
CA ARG A 17 -12.81 16.98 22.98
C ARG A 17 -12.87 17.87 24.22
N GLN A 18 -12.73 19.17 24.06
CA GLN A 18 -12.69 20.17 25.14
C GLN A 18 -14.05 20.85 25.40
N SER A 19 -15.11 20.45 24.68
CA SER A 19 -16.45 21.05 24.83
C SER A 19 -17.43 20.04 25.41
N ASN A 20 -18.36 20.52 26.22
CA ASN A 20 -19.50 19.73 26.67
C ASN A 20 -20.64 19.73 25.63
N ASP A 21 -20.59 20.67 24.66
CA ASP A 21 -21.62 20.81 23.66
C ASP A 21 -21.38 19.87 22.49
N SER A 22 -22.41 19.21 22.06
CA SER A 22 -22.43 18.38 20.87
C SER A 22 -23.58 18.75 19.95
N TRP A 23 -23.32 18.76 18.68
CA TRP A 23 -24.21 19.27 17.66
C TRP A 23 -24.50 18.22 16.59
N LYS A 24 -25.71 18.27 16.06
CA LYS A 24 -26.18 17.38 15.00
C LYS A 24 -26.83 18.18 13.88
N ILE A 25 -26.52 17.80 12.65
CA ILE A 25 -27.17 18.31 11.43
C ILE A 25 -27.66 17.15 10.58
N LYS A 26 -28.80 17.30 9.96
CA LYS A 26 -29.38 16.32 9.05
C LYS A 26 -29.50 16.92 7.65
N VAL A 27 -29.22 16.11 6.65
CA VAL A 27 -29.42 16.46 5.23
C VAL A 27 -30.24 15.34 4.60
N ASN A 28 -31.36 15.67 4.00
CA ASN A 28 -32.28 14.71 3.41
C ASN A 28 -32.52 15.08 1.94
N GLY A 29 -31.87 14.37 1.03
CA GLY A 29 -31.97 14.64 -0.42
C GLY A 29 -31.56 16.08 -0.80
N GLY A 30 -30.53 16.65 -0.11
CA GLY A 30 -30.08 18.02 -0.31
C GLY A 30 -30.73 19.08 0.58
N ILE A 31 -31.81 18.74 1.27
CA ILE A 31 -32.49 19.67 2.20
C ILE A 31 -31.79 19.61 3.56
N ILE A 32 -31.23 20.73 3.99
CA ILE A 32 -30.45 20.85 5.23
C ILE A 32 -31.40 21.25 6.37
N SER A 33 -31.40 20.52 7.48
CA SER A 33 -32.13 20.87 8.70
C SER A 33 -31.41 21.97 9.50
N LYS A 34 -32.12 22.54 10.47
CA LYS A 34 -31.47 23.34 11.51
C LYS A 34 -30.50 22.47 12.31
N VAL A 35 -29.43 23.10 12.82
CA VAL A 35 -28.52 22.45 13.75
C VAL A 35 -29.23 22.24 15.08
N GLU A 36 -29.15 21.02 15.63
CA GLU A 36 -29.79 20.60 16.88
C GLU A 36 -28.71 20.23 17.90
N ALA A 37 -28.91 20.52 19.17
CA ALA A 37 -28.12 19.96 20.25
C ALA A 37 -28.32 18.43 20.33
N THR A 38 -27.27 17.70 20.68
CA THR A 38 -27.33 16.25 20.86
C THR A 38 -26.43 15.84 22.01
N SER A 39 -26.45 14.56 22.40
CA SER A 39 -25.52 14.01 23.37
C SER A 39 -24.66 12.95 22.72
N ARG A 40 -23.33 13.09 22.84
CA ARG A 40 -22.38 12.07 22.33
C ARG A 40 -21.02 12.22 22.98
N ASN A 41 -20.19 11.18 22.87
CA ASN A 41 -18.77 11.21 23.23
C ASN A 41 -17.98 12.11 22.25
N PRO A 42 -16.82 12.65 22.63
CA PRO A 42 -15.94 13.40 21.74
C PRO A 42 -15.63 12.66 20.45
N GLY A 43 -15.67 13.39 19.33
CA GLY A 43 -15.44 12.85 18.00
C GLY A 43 -16.55 13.21 17.01
N THR A 44 -16.51 12.65 15.83
CA THR A 44 -17.51 12.91 14.76
C THR A 44 -18.06 11.58 14.26
N GLU A 45 -19.40 11.54 14.13
CA GLU A 45 -20.10 10.43 13.50
C GLU A 45 -20.78 10.95 12.24
N VAL A 46 -20.61 10.21 11.15
CA VAL A 46 -21.28 10.46 9.89
C VAL A 46 -22.10 9.23 9.54
N SER A 47 -23.43 9.39 9.55
CA SER A 47 -24.36 8.32 9.16
C SER A 47 -24.94 8.64 7.79
N VAL A 48 -24.81 7.72 6.86
CA VAL A 48 -25.36 7.80 5.51
C VAL A 48 -26.33 6.65 5.32
N ARG A 49 -27.58 6.93 5.02
CA ARG A 49 -28.63 5.92 4.80
C ARG A 49 -29.33 6.18 3.47
N ASP A 50 -29.92 5.13 2.92
CA ASP A 50 -30.77 5.19 1.74
C ASP A 50 -30.09 5.93 0.57
N ILE A 51 -28.83 5.54 0.27
CA ILE A 51 -28.05 6.17 -0.81
C ILE A 51 -28.82 6.06 -2.14
N PHE A 52 -28.88 7.17 -2.88
CA PHE A 52 -29.60 7.33 -4.15
C PHE A 52 -31.14 7.23 -4.06
N PHE A 53 -31.76 7.33 -2.87
CA PHE A 53 -33.22 7.31 -2.75
C PHE A 53 -33.90 8.45 -3.56
N SER A 54 -33.23 9.61 -3.66
CA SER A 54 -33.71 10.78 -4.43
C SER A 54 -33.33 10.70 -5.93
N THR A 55 -32.56 9.70 -6.32
CA THR A 55 -32.03 9.53 -7.70
C THR A 55 -32.16 8.06 -8.15
N PRO A 56 -33.38 7.55 -8.43
CA PRO A 56 -33.64 6.14 -8.72
C PRO A 56 -32.83 5.59 -9.91
N ALA A 57 -32.51 6.45 -10.88
CA ALA A 57 -31.67 6.07 -12.01
C ALA A 57 -30.25 5.66 -11.55
N ARG A 58 -29.69 6.37 -10.53
CA ARG A 58 -28.38 6.01 -9.97
C ARG A 58 -28.42 4.77 -9.10
N LEU A 59 -29.54 4.52 -8.41
CA LEU A 59 -29.72 3.31 -7.60
C LEU A 59 -29.55 2.03 -8.44
N LYS A 60 -29.98 2.05 -9.70
CA LYS A 60 -29.85 0.92 -10.64
C LYS A 60 -28.39 0.60 -11.01
N PHE A 61 -27.45 1.51 -10.79
CA PHE A 61 -26.03 1.28 -11.06
C PHE A 61 -25.26 0.67 -9.89
N LEU A 62 -25.88 0.57 -8.70
CA LEU A 62 -25.26 -0.16 -7.59
C LEU A 62 -25.05 -1.62 -7.98
N LYS A 63 -23.89 -2.12 -7.65
CA LYS A 63 -23.56 -3.53 -7.83
C LYS A 63 -24.19 -4.39 -6.73
N SER A 64 -23.92 -5.69 -6.76
CA SER A 64 -24.36 -6.56 -5.67
C SER A 64 -23.73 -6.13 -4.34
N PRO A 65 -24.40 -6.34 -3.18
CA PRO A 65 -23.86 -5.99 -1.87
C PRO A 65 -22.45 -6.53 -1.64
N GLN A 66 -22.16 -7.74 -2.10
CA GLN A 66 -20.83 -8.36 -2.01
C GLN A 66 -19.77 -7.58 -2.82
N THR A 67 -20.14 -7.08 -4.01
CA THR A 67 -19.22 -6.30 -4.85
C THR A 67 -18.96 -4.93 -4.23
N GLU A 68 -19.99 -4.25 -3.72
CA GLU A 68 -19.85 -2.96 -3.04
C GLU A 68 -19.01 -3.12 -1.76
N THR A 69 -19.26 -4.14 -0.95
CA THR A 69 -18.46 -4.45 0.24
C THR A 69 -16.98 -4.66 -0.10
N ARG A 70 -16.69 -5.35 -1.20
CA ARG A 70 -15.31 -5.53 -1.66
C ARG A 70 -14.65 -4.20 -2.02
N HIS A 71 -15.36 -3.28 -2.70
CA HIS A 71 -14.84 -1.95 -3.02
C HIS A 71 -14.63 -1.10 -1.77
N ILE A 72 -15.54 -1.20 -0.79
CA ILE A 72 -15.40 -0.52 0.51
C ILE A 72 -14.15 -1.04 1.24
N ASN A 73 -13.98 -2.35 1.33
CA ASN A 73 -12.78 -2.97 1.92
C ASN A 73 -11.51 -2.44 1.27
N GLU A 74 -11.45 -2.43 -0.05
CA GLU A 74 -10.28 -1.94 -0.79
C GLU A 74 -10.01 -0.45 -0.52
N ALA A 75 -11.05 0.37 -0.48
CA ALA A 75 -10.92 1.79 -0.16
C ALA A 75 -10.39 2.00 1.27
N VAL A 76 -10.95 1.29 2.26
CA VAL A 76 -10.49 1.37 3.66
C VAL A 76 -9.04 0.92 3.80
N LEU A 77 -8.64 -0.19 3.17
CA LEU A 77 -7.25 -0.67 3.21
C LEU A 77 -6.28 0.34 2.58
N ARG A 78 -6.66 1.00 1.48
CA ARG A 78 -5.84 2.05 0.86
C ARG A 78 -5.66 3.25 1.79
N HIS A 79 -6.71 3.70 2.45
CA HIS A 79 -6.61 4.78 3.44
C HIS A 79 -5.82 4.37 4.68
N ALA A 80 -6.01 3.15 5.17
CA ALA A 80 -5.26 2.61 6.30
C ALA A 80 -3.76 2.51 5.99
N MET A 81 -3.41 2.18 4.75
CA MET A 81 -2.04 2.12 4.28
C MET A 81 -1.36 3.49 4.23
N ALA A 82 -2.10 4.53 3.80
CA ALA A 82 -1.60 5.90 3.77
C ALA A 82 -1.39 6.50 5.18
N ASN A 83 -2.07 5.97 6.19
CA ASN A 83 -2.10 6.53 7.55
C ASN A 83 -1.78 5.45 8.60
N PRO A 84 -0.54 4.96 8.68
CA PRO A 84 -0.19 3.86 9.58
C PRO A 84 -0.36 4.19 11.06
N SER A 85 -0.25 5.46 11.46
CA SER A 85 -0.43 5.93 12.84
C SER A 85 -1.90 5.98 13.30
N ILE A 86 -2.86 5.72 12.40
CA ILE A 86 -4.29 5.75 12.71
C ILE A 86 -4.82 4.32 12.78
N ALA A 87 -5.68 4.05 13.78
CA ALA A 87 -6.45 2.81 13.86
C ALA A 87 -7.57 2.80 12.82
N PHE A 88 -7.78 1.66 12.18
CA PHE A 88 -8.89 1.43 11.27
C PHE A 88 -9.67 0.20 11.67
N ASN A 89 -10.98 0.34 11.81
CA ASN A 89 -11.89 -0.77 12.06
C ASN A 89 -13.06 -0.69 11.06
N LEU A 90 -13.29 -1.78 10.33
CA LEU A 90 -14.42 -1.90 9.41
C LEU A 90 -15.31 -3.07 9.87
N LEU A 91 -16.56 -2.75 10.12
CA LEU A 91 -17.61 -3.73 10.38
C LEU A 91 -18.53 -3.82 9.16
N VAL A 92 -18.88 -5.04 8.79
CA VAL A 92 -19.87 -5.33 7.74
C VAL A 92 -20.91 -6.25 8.36
N ASP A 93 -22.17 -5.82 8.38
CA ASP A 93 -23.27 -6.55 8.99
C ASP A 93 -22.95 -6.99 10.44
N GLY A 94 -22.34 -6.08 11.22
CA GLY A 94 -21.95 -6.32 12.62
C GLY A 94 -20.69 -7.18 12.82
N ARG A 95 -20.08 -7.70 11.76
CA ARG A 95 -18.85 -8.51 11.83
C ARG A 95 -17.63 -7.65 11.52
N SER A 96 -16.59 -7.77 12.33
CA SER A 96 -15.31 -7.07 12.07
C SER A 96 -14.58 -7.73 10.90
N VAL A 97 -14.38 -6.97 9.81
CA VAL A 97 -13.69 -7.43 8.60
C VAL A 97 -12.25 -6.88 8.54
N ILE A 98 -12.05 -5.65 9.01
CA ILE A 98 -10.74 -5.02 9.13
C ILE A 98 -10.58 -4.54 10.56
N LYS A 99 -9.46 -4.90 11.19
CA LYS A 99 -9.03 -4.36 12.48
C LYS A 99 -7.53 -4.10 12.42
N LEU A 100 -7.16 -2.85 12.32
CA LEU A 100 -5.78 -2.39 12.20
C LEU A 100 -5.50 -1.37 13.31
N GLU A 101 -4.63 -1.74 14.23
CA GLU A 101 -4.18 -0.86 15.31
C GLU A 101 -3.14 0.15 14.79
N PRO A 102 -2.95 1.31 15.46
CA PRO A 102 -1.93 2.27 15.08
C PRO A 102 -0.54 1.64 15.13
N GLU A 103 0.33 2.04 14.23
CA GLU A 103 1.75 1.71 14.28
C GLU A 103 2.48 2.81 15.06
N SER A 104 3.23 2.42 16.08
CA SER A 104 3.96 3.36 16.96
C SER A 104 5.28 3.84 16.34
N GLU A 105 5.88 3.06 15.47
CA GLU A 105 7.18 3.32 14.86
C GLU A 105 7.06 4.01 13.51
N ILE A 106 7.48 5.27 13.42
CA ILE A 106 7.31 6.09 12.21
C ILE A 106 8.04 5.48 11.01
N LYS A 107 9.29 5.03 11.19
CA LYS A 107 10.11 4.51 10.08
C LYS A 107 9.63 3.15 9.56
N LEU A 108 9.24 2.25 10.46
CA LEU A 108 8.77 0.90 10.12
C LEU A 108 7.25 0.80 10.03
N GLY A 109 6.51 1.85 10.41
CA GLY A 109 5.05 1.85 10.44
C GLY A 109 4.40 1.50 9.10
N TYR A 110 4.94 2.03 8.01
CA TYR A 110 4.47 1.67 6.67
C TYR A 110 4.71 0.20 6.32
N LEU A 111 5.89 -0.34 6.63
CA LEU A 111 6.19 -1.75 6.40
C LEU A 111 5.33 -2.66 7.27
N ASN A 112 5.21 -2.34 8.55
CA ASN A 112 4.39 -3.10 9.50
C ASN A 112 2.93 -3.15 9.05
N ARG A 113 2.37 -1.97 8.71
CA ARG A 113 1.03 -1.84 8.18
C ARG A 113 0.84 -2.64 6.89
N PHE A 114 1.80 -2.57 5.99
CA PHE A 114 1.75 -3.29 4.73
C PHE A 114 1.78 -4.81 4.94
N CYS A 115 2.67 -5.31 5.79
CA CYS A 115 2.73 -6.73 6.15
C CYS A 115 1.43 -7.24 6.80
N LYS A 116 0.74 -6.40 7.59
CA LYS A 116 -0.58 -6.76 8.15
C LYS A 116 -1.66 -6.88 7.06
N ILE A 117 -1.52 -6.17 5.95
CA ILE A 117 -2.50 -6.16 4.85
C ILE A 117 -2.22 -7.26 3.82
N VAL A 118 -0.96 -7.45 3.41
CA VAL A 118 -0.61 -8.37 2.30
C VAL A 118 -0.09 -9.73 2.74
N GLY A 119 0.28 -9.88 4.02
CA GLY A 119 0.87 -11.07 4.62
C GLY A 119 2.24 -10.80 5.25
N LYS A 120 2.53 -11.52 6.34
CA LYS A 120 3.78 -11.33 7.12
C LYS A 120 5.04 -11.67 6.33
N ASP A 121 4.94 -12.63 5.45
CA ASP A 121 6.02 -13.12 4.56
C ASP A 121 6.55 -12.02 3.61
N PHE A 122 5.78 -10.94 3.41
CA PHE A 122 6.27 -9.80 2.63
C PHE A 122 7.54 -9.19 3.22
N ARG A 123 7.70 -9.20 4.55
CA ARG A 123 8.87 -8.59 5.22
C ARG A 123 10.20 -9.16 4.73
N GLU A 124 10.27 -10.48 4.57
CA GLU A 124 11.48 -11.17 4.10
C GLU A 124 11.73 -10.99 2.60
N ASN A 125 10.70 -10.61 1.87
CA ASN A 125 10.72 -10.38 0.44
C ASN A 125 10.70 -8.89 0.07
N ALA A 126 10.84 -7.98 1.03
CA ALA A 126 10.71 -6.56 0.81
C ALA A 126 12.02 -5.90 0.38
N LEU A 127 11.97 -5.18 -0.72
CA LEU A 127 12.98 -4.20 -1.15
C LEU A 127 12.56 -2.83 -0.62
N THR A 128 13.44 -2.16 0.10
CA THR A 128 13.22 -0.78 0.56
C THR A 128 13.65 0.20 -0.52
N LEU A 129 12.82 1.19 -0.77
CA LEU A 129 13.11 2.28 -1.70
C LEU A 129 13.10 3.62 -0.95
N ASP A 130 14.08 4.47 -1.26
CA ASP A 130 14.09 5.89 -0.91
C ASP A 130 15.00 6.59 -1.93
N SER A 131 14.41 7.33 -2.86
CA SER A 131 15.11 7.96 -3.96
C SER A 131 14.53 9.35 -4.23
N VAL A 132 15.39 10.30 -4.51
CA VAL A 132 15.02 11.69 -4.80
C VAL A 132 15.54 12.07 -6.18
N ARG A 133 14.71 12.75 -6.97
CA ARG A 133 15.08 13.35 -8.24
C ARG A 133 14.27 14.62 -8.47
N GLU A 134 14.92 15.76 -8.75
CA GLU A 134 14.26 17.02 -9.09
C GLU A 134 13.13 17.42 -8.10
N ASN A 135 13.42 17.36 -6.80
CA ASN A 135 12.47 17.63 -5.71
C ASN A 135 11.28 16.64 -5.62
N ILE A 136 11.31 15.55 -6.38
CA ILE A 136 10.34 14.46 -6.27
C ILE A 136 11.00 13.34 -5.49
N ARG A 137 10.36 12.88 -4.40
CA ARG A 137 10.81 11.76 -3.59
C ARG A 137 9.91 10.55 -3.81
N LEU A 138 10.53 9.41 -4.08
CA LEU A 138 9.89 8.11 -4.10
C LEU A 138 10.40 7.28 -2.92
N PHE A 139 9.52 6.84 -2.05
CA PHE A 139 9.87 5.92 -0.98
C PHE A 139 8.83 4.81 -0.82
N GLY A 140 9.17 3.78 -0.07
CA GLY A 140 8.27 2.67 0.21
C GLY A 140 8.93 1.31 0.03
N TYR A 141 8.12 0.32 -0.34
CA TYR A 141 8.51 -1.07 -0.38
C TYR A 141 8.01 -1.76 -1.65
N SER A 142 8.83 -2.63 -2.21
CA SER A 142 8.44 -3.48 -3.34
C SER A 142 8.91 -4.91 -3.09
N GLY A 143 8.18 -5.89 -3.57
CA GLY A 143 8.55 -7.29 -3.41
C GLY A 143 9.70 -7.71 -4.32
N LEU A 144 10.45 -8.73 -3.89
CA LEU A 144 11.32 -9.49 -4.79
C LEU A 144 10.50 -10.06 -5.97
N PRO A 145 11.12 -10.33 -7.12
CA PRO A 145 10.43 -10.90 -8.29
C PRO A 145 9.67 -12.20 -7.98
N THR A 146 10.16 -12.99 -7.04
CA THR A 146 9.51 -14.23 -6.56
C THR A 146 8.21 -13.96 -5.80
N TYR A 147 8.06 -12.78 -5.18
CA TYR A 147 6.86 -12.38 -4.44
C TYR A 147 5.90 -11.57 -5.31
N ASN A 148 5.14 -12.27 -6.15
CA ASN A 148 4.23 -11.67 -7.12
C ASN A 148 2.82 -12.26 -7.05
N ARG A 149 1.84 -11.63 -7.69
CA ARG A 149 0.42 -12.01 -7.73
C ARG A 149 -0.11 -11.96 -9.17
N SER A 150 -1.25 -12.62 -9.42
CA SER A 150 -1.94 -12.59 -10.72
C SER A 150 -2.69 -11.30 -11.01
N THR A 151 -2.84 -10.41 -10.03
CA THR A 151 -3.58 -9.16 -10.16
C THR A 151 -2.81 -7.98 -9.58
N THR A 152 -3.12 -6.76 -10.04
CA THR A 152 -2.55 -5.50 -9.54
C THR A 152 -3.15 -5.02 -8.22
N LYS A 153 -4.08 -5.75 -7.59
CA LYS A 153 -4.77 -5.33 -6.35
C LYS A 153 -3.84 -5.04 -5.18
N HIS A 154 -2.67 -5.67 -5.16
CA HIS A 154 -1.66 -5.50 -4.12
C HIS A 154 -0.57 -4.48 -4.52
N GLN A 155 -0.85 -3.63 -5.51
CA GLN A 155 -0.05 -2.46 -5.82
C GLN A 155 -0.72 -1.23 -5.20
N TYR A 156 -0.15 -0.77 -4.09
CA TYR A 156 -0.60 0.39 -3.35
C TYR A 156 0.27 1.58 -3.73
N LEU A 157 -0.30 2.53 -4.47
CA LEU A 157 0.41 3.69 -5.01
C LEU A 157 -0.20 4.95 -4.42
N PHE A 158 0.66 5.85 -3.95
CA PHE A 158 0.26 7.08 -3.28
C PHE A 158 0.97 8.29 -3.87
N VAL A 159 0.25 9.40 -4.01
CA VAL A 159 0.80 10.70 -4.39
C VAL A 159 0.40 11.70 -3.32
N ASN A 160 1.38 12.30 -2.65
CA ASN A 160 1.18 13.24 -1.53
C ASN A 160 0.22 12.68 -0.47
N GLY A 161 0.40 11.41 -0.07
CA GLY A 161 -0.43 10.70 0.92
C GLY A 161 -1.81 10.25 0.41
N ARG A 162 -2.18 10.57 -0.83
CA ARG A 162 -3.44 10.17 -1.44
C ARG A 162 -3.30 8.85 -2.20
N PRO A 163 -4.15 7.86 -1.95
CA PRO A 163 -4.17 6.63 -2.75
C PRO A 163 -4.62 6.93 -4.19
N VAL A 164 -3.87 6.43 -5.16
CA VAL A 164 -4.15 6.61 -6.58
C VAL A 164 -4.17 5.28 -7.33
N THR A 165 -4.90 5.26 -8.45
CA THR A 165 -4.95 4.13 -9.39
C THR A 165 -4.61 4.68 -10.78
N ASP A 166 -3.35 5.06 -10.93
CA ASP A 166 -2.87 5.75 -12.12
C ASP A 166 -2.16 4.79 -13.08
N LYS A 167 -2.42 4.93 -14.40
CA LYS A 167 -1.87 4.05 -15.44
C LYS A 167 -0.37 4.28 -15.67
N LEU A 168 0.10 5.50 -15.49
CA LEU A 168 1.53 5.82 -15.62
C LEU A 168 2.32 5.15 -14.52
N LEU A 169 1.87 5.28 -13.26
CA LEU A 169 2.54 4.70 -12.10
C LEU A 169 2.55 3.17 -12.17
N THR A 170 1.39 2.54 -12.44
CA THR A 170 1.31 1.07 -12.62
C THR A 170 2.14 0.59 -13.80
N GLY A 171 2.16 1.35 -14.89
CA GLY A 171 3.00 1.09 -16.06
C GLY A 171 4.49 1.22 -15.78
N ALA A 172 4.90 2.18 -14.96
CA ALA A 172 6.29 2.34 -14.51
C ALA A 172 6.75 1.16 -13.65
N VAL A 173 5.94 0.74 -12.66
CA VAL A 173 6.21 -0.46 -11.85
C VAL A 173 6.34 -1.69 -12.74
N ARG A 174 5.39 -1.91 -13.66
CA ARG A 174 5.44 -3.03 -14.60
C ARG A 174 6.70 -2.98 -15.48
N GLY A 175 7.08 -1.78 -15.96
CA GLY A 175 8.28 -1.58 -16.77
C GLY A 175 9.57 -1.93 -16.05
N ALA A 176 9.66 -1.62 -14.75
CA ALA A 176 10.82 -1.96 -13.93
C ALA A 176 11.01 -3.48 -13.73
N TYR A 177 9.92 -4.22 -13.66
CA TYR A 177 9.92 -5.68 -13.43
C TYR A 177 9.79 -6.52 -14.71
N ARG A 178 9.75 -5.88 -15.88
CA ARG A 178 9.45 -6.55 -17.17
C ARG A 178 10.34 -7.74 -17.46
N ASP A 179 11.63 -7.62 -17.12
CA ASP A 179 12.65 -8.60 -17.48
C ASP A 179 12.78 -9.73 -16.43
N VAL A 180 12.12 -9.60 -15.28
CA VAL A 180 12.28 -10.52 -14.12
C VAL A 180 10.97 -11.15 -13.63
N ILE A 181 9.80 -10.69 -14.12
CA ILE A 181 8.48 -11.26 -13.80
C ILE A 181 7.72 -11.55 -15.10
N PRO A 182 7.06 -12.71 -15.23
CA PRO A 182 6.20 -13.02 -16.37
C PRO A 182 5.11 -11.97 -16.59
N SER A 183 4.74 -11.69 -17.83
CA SER A 183 3.82 -10.60 -18.20
C SER A 183 2.42 -10.67 -17.58
N ALA A 184 1.97 -11.88 -17.20
CA ALA A 184 0.70 -12.12 -16.51
C ALA A 184 0.79 -11.97 -14.98
N ARG A 185 1.96 -11.64 -14.44
CA ARG A 185 2.18 -11.50 -13.00
C ARG A 185 2.52 -10.07 -12.62
N HIS A 186 2.24 -9.71 -11.37
CA HIS A 186 2.43 -8.35 -10.85
C HIS A 186 3.13 -8.41 -9.50
N VAL A 187 4.16 -7.57 -9.33
CA VAL A 187 4.82 -7.42 -8.04
C VAL A 187 3.86 -6.83 -7.01
N VAL A 188 4.02 -7.25 -5.76
CA VAL A 188 3.35 -6.64 -4.60
C VAL A 188 4.18 -5.45 -4.15
N CYS A 189 3.61 -4.26 -4.09
CA CYS A 189 4.34 -3.06 -3.69
C CYS A 189 3.47 -2.02 -3.00
N CYS A 190 4.13 -1.16 -2.22
CA CYS A 190 3.56 0.00 -1.56
C CYS A 190 4.52 1.18 -1.77
N LEU A 191 4.18 2.09 -2.67
CA LEU A 191 5.03 3.19 -3.11
C LEU A 191 4.38 4.53 -2.85
N PHE A 192 5.15 5.45 -2.27
CA PHE A 192 4.76 6.81 -1.95
C PHE A 192 5.58 7.78 -2.78
N LEU A 193 4.90 8.64 -3.53
CA LEU A 193 5.49 9.72 -4.29
C LEU A 193 5.14 11.04 -3.61
N GLU A 194 6.16 11.73 -3.13
CA GLU A 194 6.07 13.11 -2.65
C GLU A 194 6.53 14.03 -3.78
N ILE A 195 5.63 14.92 -4.21
CA ILE A 195 5.85 15.80 -5.36
C ILE A 195 5.31 17.20 -5.04
N PRO A 196 6.01 18.29 -5.40
CA PRO A 196 5.49 19.64 -5.24
C PRO A 196 4.11 19.77 -5.90
N HIS A 197 3.20 20.51 -5.26
CA HIS A 197 1.80 20.59 -5.69
C HIS A 197 1.63 21.19 -7.08
N GLU A 198 2.54 22.07 -7.49
CA GLU A 198 2.57 22.70 -8.82
C GLU A 198 2.94 21.73 -9.95
N PHE A 199 3.46 20.53 -9.64
CA PHE A 199 3.82 19.51 -10.63
C PHE A 199 2.79 18.39 -10.78
N VAL A 200 1.69 18.43 -10.02
CA VAL A 200 0.64 17.41 -10.07
C VAL A 200 -0.75 18.03 -9.94
N ASP A 201 -1.63 17.72 -10.89
CA ASP A 201 -3.06 17.99 -10.79
C ASP A 201 -3.79 16.72 -10.31
N VAL A 202 -4.48 16.82 -9.19
CA VAL A 202 -5.28 15.75 -8.58
C VAL A 202 -6.77 15.86 -8.90
N ASN A 203 -7.19 16.93 -9.59
CA ASN A 203 -8.60 17.18 -9.90
C ASN A 203 -8.97 16.69 -11.30
N VAL A 204 -8.45 15.57 -11.72
CA VAL A 204 -8.66 14.99 -13.06
C VAL A 204 -9.91 14.12 -13.13
N HIS A 205 -10.23 13.40 -12.05
CA HIS A 205 -11.36 12.47 -11.99
C HIS A 205 -12.21 12.73 -10.73
N PRO A 206 -13.56 12.58 -10.79
CA PRO A 206 -14.44 12.82 -9.63
C PRO A 206 -14.05 12.03 -8.37
N ALA A 207 -13.60 10.77 -8.53
CA ALA A 207 -13.10 9.95 -7.44
C ALA A 207 -11.68 10.33 -6.99
N LYS A 208 -11.01 11.25 -7.70
CA LYS A 208 -9.63 11.70 -7.42
C LYS A 208 -8.62 10.55 -7.31
N ALA A 209 -8.91 9.45 -8.00
CA ALA A 209 -8.06 8.27 -8.04
C ALA A 209 -6.98 8.35 -9.13
N GLU A 210 -7.16 9.23 -10.12
CA GLU A 210 -6.20 9.50 -11.19
C GLU A 210 -5.57 10.88 -10.96
N VAL A 211 -4.32 11.02 -11.36
CA VAL A 211 -3.55 12.26 -11.25
C VAL A 211 -2.91 12.61 -12.60
N ARG A 212 -2.67 13.88 -12.84
CA ARG A 212 -1.96 14.34 -14.02
C ARG A 212 -0.67 15.00 -13.60
N PHE A 213 0.45 14.41 -13.99
CA PHE A 213 1.78 14.97 -13.74
C PHE A 213 2.14 16.00 -14.81
N ARG A 214 2.81 17.06 -14.41
CA ARG A 214 3.37 18.07 -15.32
C ARG A 214 4.43 17.47 -16.23
N ASP A 215 5.31 16.64 -15.67
CA ASP A 215 6.32 15.87 -16.39
C ASP A 215 6.18 14.35 -16.07
N PRO A 216 5.42 13.63 -16.89
CA PRO A 216 5.26 12.18 -16.75
C PRO A 216 6.56 11.39 -16.94
N GLY A 217 7.51 11.94 -17.72
CA GLY A 217 8.79 11.31 -18.03
C GLY A 217 9.69 11.21 -16.80
N ILE A 218 9.80 12.31 -16.03
CA ILE A 218 10.59 12.37 -14.79
C ILE A 218 10.04 11.38 -13.77
N VAL A 219 8.72 11.39 -13.54
CA VAL A 219 8.07 10.48 -12.59
C VAL A 219 8.28 9.01 -12.98
N ARG A 220 8.06 8.67 -14.25
CA ARG A 220 8.31 7.32 -14.75
C ARG A 220 9.77 6.92 -14.61
N GLY A 221 10.71 7.81 -14.98
CA GLY A 221 12.14 7.57 -14.87
C GLY A 221 12.59 7.33 -13.43
N LEU A 222 12.08 8.11 -12.47
CA LEU A 222 12.35 7.93 -11.05
C LEU A 222 11.89 6.57 -10.55
N ILE A 223 10.65 6.17 -10.84
CA ILE A 223 10.09 4.89 -10.38
C ILE A 223 10.86 3.71 -10.99
N VAL A 224 11.08 3.72 -12.31
CA VAL A 224 11.79 2.64 -13.00
C VAL A 224 13.23 2.55 -12.52
N GLY A 225 13.92 3.68 -12.38
CA GLY A 225 15.32 3.74 -11.92
C GLY A 225 15.46 3.23 -10.49
N ALA A 226 14.65 3.72 -9.56
CA ALA A 226 14.69 3.30 -8.16
C ALA A 226 14.40 1.81 -7.97
N LEU A 227 13.40 1.28 -8.67
CA LEU A 227 13.06 -0.15 -8.61
C LEU A 227 14.16 -1.02 -9.22
N LYS A 228 14.71 -0.65 -10.38
CA LYS A 228 15.82 -1.41 -11.02
C LYS A 228 17.06 -1.40 -10.15
N HIS A 229 17.39 -0.28 -9.51
CA HIS A 229 18.52 -0.18 -8.58
C HIS A 229 18.31 -1.12 -7.38
N ALA A 230 17.15 -1.08 -6.73
CA ALA A 230 16.84 -1.94 -5.58
C ALA A 230 16.87 -3.44 -5.96
N LEU A 231 16.42 -3.80 -7.17
CA LEU A 231 16.50 -5.18 -7.68
C LEU A 231 17.94 -5.63 -7.92
N SER A 232 18.78 -4.76 -8.48
CA SER A 232 20.20 -5.03 -8.70
C SER A 232 20.94 -5.26 -7.39
N ASP A 233 20.73 -4.39 -6.40
CA ASP A 233 21.33 -4.50 -5.07
C ASP A 233 20.97 -5.82 -4.37
N ALA A 234 19.71 -6.24 -4.48
CA ALA A 234 19.26 -7.52 -3.94
C ALA A 234 19.89 -8.72 -4.65
N GLY A 235 20.04 -8.65 -5.96
CA GLY A 235 20.73 -9.68 -6.76
C GLY A 235 22.18 -9.83 -6.36
N HIS A 236 22.89 -8.74 -6.14
CA HIS A 236 24.29 -8.77 -5.69
C HIS A 236 24.44 -9.34 -4.27
N LYS A 237 23.53 -9.01 -3.35
CA LYS A 237 23.55 -9.56 -1.98
C LYS A 237 23.31 -11.06 -1.95
N SER A 238 22.41 -11.58 -2.78
CA SER A 238 22.15 -13.02 -2.86
C SER A 238 23.31 -13.79 -3.49
N SER A 239 23.98 -13.26 -4.50
CA SER A 239 25.13 -13.90 -5.14
C SER A 239 26.36 -13.92 -4.23
N SER A 240 26.61 -12.87 -3.45
CA SER A 240 27.72 -12.83 -2.49
C SER A 240 27.52 -13.79 -1.31
N SER A 241 26.30 -13.97 -0.84
CA SER A 241 26.00 -14.96 0.22
C SER A 241 26.18 -16.41 -0.24
N ILE A 242 25.84 -16.72 -1.48
CA ILE A 242 26.06 -18.04 -2.08
C ILE A 242 27.58 -18.28 -2.29
N GLY A 243 28.30 -17.26 -2.76
CA GLY A 243 29.76 -17.34 -2.94
C GLY A 243 30.51 -17.60 -1.64
N HIS A 244 30.13 -16.96 -0.52
CA HIS A 244 30.73 -17.24 0.79
C HIS A 244 30.40 -18.63 1.33
N GLY A 245 29.18 -19.13 1.10
CA GLY A 245 28.77 -20.49 1.46
C GLY A 245 29.54 -21.56 0.69
N MET A 246 29.75 -21.39 -0.63
CA MET A 246 30.53 -22.31 -1.45
C MET A 246 32.02 -22.28 -1.14
N LEU A 247 32.61 -21.11 -0.89
CA LEU A 247 33.99 -20.99 -0.47
C LEU A 247 34.26 -21.63 0.89
N GLY A 248 33.32 -21.56 1.83
CA GLY A 248 33.37 -22.23 3.13
C GLY A 248 33.30 -23.77 2.98
N ALA A 249 32.42 -24.28 2.13
CA ALA A 249 32.29 -25.71 1.85
C ALA A 249 33.55 -26.28 1.12
N ALA A 250 34.05 -25.55 0.12
CA ALA A 250 35.27 -25.96 -0.60
C ALA A 250 36.51 -26.02 0.29
N LYS A 251 36.65 -25.12 1.27
CA LYS A 251 37.73 -25.19 2.27
C LYS A 251 37.60 -26.38 3.22
N ALA A 252 36.37 -26.74 3.62
CA ALA A 252 36.15 -27.89 4.49
C ALA A 252 36.47 -29.22 3.81
N ASP A 253 36.12 -29.38 2.54
CA ASP A 253 36.45 -30.59 1.76
C ASP A 253 37.92 -30.68 1.38
N GLY A 254 38.58 -29.55 1.10
CA GLY A 254 40.04 -29.53 0.83
C GLY A 254 40.87 -29.96 2.04
N LEU A 255 40.48 -29.61 3.26
CA LEU A 255 41.15 -30.03 4.49
C LEU A 255 40.94 -31.52 4.77
N LYS A 256 39.78 -32.11 4.49
CA LYS A 256 39.55 -33.57 4.62
C LYS A 256 40.34 -34.37 3.59
N ALA A 257 40.45 -33.93 2.36
CA ALA A 257 41.22 -34.57 1.32
C ALA A 257 42.73 -34.58 1.66
N TYR A 258 43.28 -33.51 2.23
CA TYR A 258 44.68 -33.43 2.65
C TYR A 258 45.00 -34.37 3.82
N GLN A 259 44.10 -34.53 4.78
CA GLN A 259 44.27 -35.47 5.90
C GLN A 259 44.24 -36.96 5.44
N ILE A 260 43.45 -37.30 4.43
CA ILE A 260 43.38 -38.67 3.88
C ILE A 260 44.66 -39.03 3.13
N LEU A 261 45.29 -38.10 2.42
CA LEU A 261 46.55 -38.32 1.67
C LEU A 261 47.79 -38.38 2.56
N SER A 262 47.78 -37.80 3.77
CA SER A 262 48.90 -37.84 4.71
C SER A 262 48.94 -39.08 5.61
N SER A 263 47.90 -39.93 5.60
CA SER A 263 47.81 -41.14 6.42
C SER A 263 48.21 -42.45 5.69
N SER A 264 48.65 -42.39 4.43
CA SER A 264 49.12 -43.54 3.66
C SER A 264 50.61 -43.45 3.35
N SER A 265 51.47 -43.61 4.36
CA SER A 265 52.89 -43.94 4.17
C SER A 265 53.04 -45.44 4.27
N PRO A 266 53.66 -46.12 3.26
CA PRO A 266 53.90 -47.58 3.35
C PRO A 266 55.05 -47.84 4.28
N GLY A 267 54.79 -48.65 5.28
CA GLY A 267 55.86 -49.24 6.10
C GLY A 267 56.73 -50.16 5.25
N SER A 268 58.03 -49.88 5.26
CA SER A 268 59.10 -50.76 4.75
C SER A 268 59.22 -52.05 5.58
N THR A 269 59.13 -53.15 4.91
CA THR A 269 59.53 -54.49 5.40
C THR A 269 61.00 -54.72 5.20
N GLU A 270 61.62 -55.13 6.24
CA GLU A 270 62.66 -56.17 6.25
C GLU A 270 62.10 -57.41 6.88
#